data_f7e70cd110f531c190ee9734e81dee88
#
_entry.id   f7e70cd110f531c190ee9734e81dee88
#
_cell.length_a   1.000
_cell.length_b   1.000
_cell.length_c   1.000
_cell.angle_alpha   90.00
_cell.angle_beta   90.00
_cell.angle_gamma   90.00
#
_symmetry.space_group_name_H-M   'P 1'
#
loop_
_entity.id
_entity.type
_entity.pdbx_description
1 polymer ?
#
loop_
_entity_poly.entity_id
_entity_poly.type
_entity_poly.pdbx_seq_one_letter_code
_entity_poly.pdbx_strand_id
1 'polypeptide(L)'
;MTTIDREARLRAILEAELAPTSLDIIDDSHLHAGHAGNTGGSHYTVKIVSSRFEGLKLVMRHRLVYDAVHDLINKAEIHALAINAVAPSELS
;
A
#
# COMPACT_ATOMS: atom_id res chain seq x y z
N MET A 1 -1.61 -9.68 -17.01
CA MET A 1 -1.52 -8.41 -16.29
C MET A 1 -0.10 -8.15 -15.88
N THR A 2 0.34 -6.96 -16.05
CA THR A 2 1.69 -6.58 -15.69
C THR A 2 1.75 -6.04 -14.25
N THR A 3 2.95 -6.01 -13.69
CA THR A 3 3.16 -5.39 -12.39
C THR A 3 2.74 -3.92 -12.40
N ILE A 4 2.92 -3.25 -13.53
CA ILE A 4 2.55 -1.85 -13.68
C ILE A 4 1.05 -1.67 -13.49
N ASP A 5 0.24 -2.57 -14.05
CA ASP A 5 -1.22 -2.50 -13.87
C ASP A 5 -1.60 -2.64 -12.40
N ARG A 6 -0.93 -3.54 -11.71
CA ARG A 6 -1.20 -3.78 -10.29
C ARG A 6 -0.86 -2.57 -9.46
N GLU A 7 0.29 -1.99 -9.69
CA GLU A 7 0.72 -0.80 -8.98
C GLU A 7 -0.20 0.39 -9.29
N ALA A 8 -0.58 0.55 -10.56
CA ALA A 8 -1.48 1.63 -10.96
C ALA A 8 -2.84 1.51 -10.28
N ARG A 9 -3.36 0.28 -10.16
CA ARG A 9 -4.63 0.06 -9.48
C ARG A 9 -4.53 0.36 -7.99
N LEU A 10 -3.42 -0.05 -7.37
CA LEU A 10 -3.17 0.23 -5.97
C LEU A 10 -3.15 1.74 -5.72
N ARG A 11 -2.43 2.46 -6.56
CA ARG A 11 -2.35 3.92 -6.46
C ARG A 11 -3.72 4.56 -6.63
N ALA A 12 -4.46 4.15 -7.64
CA ALA A 12 -5.77 4.74 -7.92
C ALA A 12 -6.73 4.55 -6.76
N ILE A 13 -6.73 3.36 -6.16
CA ILE A 13 -7.59 3.06 -5.02
C ILE A 13 -7.21 3.95 -3.83
N LEU A 14 -5.93 4.03 -3.52
CA LEU A 14 -5.48 4.80 -2.37
C LEU A 14 -5.76 6.30 -2.56
N GLU A 15 -5.59 6.80 -3.76
CA GLU A 15 -5.89 8.21 -4.06
C GLU A 15 -7.38 8.51 -3.92
N ALA A 16 -8.22 7.58 -4.39
CA ALA A 16 -9.67 7.77 -4.32
C ALA A 16 -10.20 7.67 -2.89
N GLU A 17 -9.67 6.72 -2.11
CA GLU A 17 -10.22 6.43 -0.79
C GLU A 17 -9.64 7.32 0.30
N LEU A 18 -8.39 7.70 0.20
CA LEU A 18 -7.69 8.40 1.28
C LEU A 18 -7.24 9.80 0.94
N ALA A 19 -7.38 10.21 -0.32
CA ALA A 19 -7.04 11.55 -0.80
C ALA A 19 -5.69 12.02 -0.24
N PRO A 20 -4.60 11.27 -0.46
CA PRO A 20 -3.32 11.60 0.15
C PRO A 20 -2.71 12.86 -0.46
N THR A 21 -1.95 13.59 0.36
CA THR A 21 -1.14 14.69 -0.11
C THR A 21 0.19 14.20 -0.66
N SER A 22 0.60 12.98 -0.27
CA SER A 22 1.81 12.35 -0.78
C SER A 22 1.59 10.85 -0.77
N LEU A 23 2.04 10.19 -1.83
CA LEU A 23 1.88 8.74 -1.95
C LEU A 23 3.05 8.18 -2.75
N ASP A 24 3.86 7.36 -2.09
CA ASP A 24 4.94 6.61 -2.72
C ASP A 24 4.64 5.13 -2.62
N ILE A 25 4.73 4.43 -3.73
CA ILE A 25 4.55 2.99 -3.78
C ILE A 25 5.84 2.39 -4.29
N ILE A 26 6.44 1.53 -3.48
CA ILE A 26 7.71 0.89 -3.80
C ILE A 26 7.45 -0.59 -4.02
N ASP A 27 7.83 -1.08 -5.18
CA ASP A 27 7.70 -2.50 -5.51
C ASP A 27 8.93 -3.22 -5.00
N ASP A 28 8.78 -3.99 -3.93
CA ASP A 28 9.85 -4.74 -3.30
C ASP A 28 9.93 -6.18 -3.79
N SER A 29 9.11 -6.55 -4.78
CA SER A 29 9.03 -7.93 -5.24
C SER A 29 10.38 -8.47 -5.69
N HIS A 30 11.20 -7.63 -6.29
CA HIS A 30 12.50 -8.04 -6.79
C HIS A 30 13.48 -8.44 -5.67
N LEU A 31 13.25 -7.98 -4.46
CA LEU A 31 14.09 -8.35 -3.32
C LEU A 31 13.91 -9.81 -2.94
N HIS A 32 12.85 -10.43 -3.41
CA HIS A 32 12.54 -11.83 -3.13
C HIS A 32 12.79 -12.73 -4.33
N ALA A 33 13.28 -12.16 -5.41
CA ALA A 33 13.57 -12.92 -6.62
C ALA A 33 14.66 -13.95 -6.33
N GLY A 34 14.45 -15.15 -6.83
CA GLY A 34 15.41 -16.23 -6.63
C GLY A 34 15.18 -17.03 -5.36
N HIS A 35 14.31 -16.63 -4.48
CA HIS A 35 13.98 -17.43 -3.31
C HIS A 35 13.12 -18.62 -3.71
N ALA A 36 13.46 -19.78 -3.22
CA ALA A 36 12.67 -20.97 -3.45
C ALA A 36 11.28 -20.74 -2.87
N GLY A 37 10.26 -21.10 -3.63
CA GLY A 37 8.89 -20.95 -3.18
C GLY A 37 8.27 -19.59 -3.46
N ASN A 38 9.01 -18.67 -4.06
CA ASN A 38 8.42 -17.41 -4.47
C ASN A 38 7.53 -17.66 -5.68
N THR A 39 6.23 -17.53 -5.48
CA THR A 39 5.24 -17.88 -6.47
C THR A 39 4.74 -16.69 -7.29
N GLY A 40 5.42 -15.57 -7.21
CA GLY A 40 5.06 -14.41 -8.00
C GLY A 40 4.09 -13.46 -7.34
N GLY A 41 3.77 -13.65 -6.07
CA GLY A 41 3.02 -12.65 -5.33
C GLY A 41 3.82 -11.37 -5.23
N SER A 42 3.15 -10.25 -5.11
CA SER A 42 3.82 -8.94 -5.07
C SER A 42 4.00 -8.45 -3.66
N HIS A 43 5.14 -7.81 -3.43
CA HIS A 43 5.46 -7.18 -2.16
C HIS A 43 5.62 -5.69 -2.40
N TYR A 44 4.81 -4.89 -1.75
CA TYR A 44 4.85 -3.44 -1.90
C TYR A 44 5.04 -2.76 -0.57
N THR A 45 5.73 -1.62 -0.60
CA THR A 45 5.78 -0.70 0.53
C THR A 45 5.03 0.56 0.12
N VAL A 46 4.07 0.97 0.92
CA VAL A 46 3.29 2.18 0.67
C VAL A 46 3.65 3.21 1.72
N LYS A 47 4.12 4.37 1.26
CA LYS A 47 4.34 5.52 2.12
C LYS A 47 3.27 6.54 1.76
N ILE A 48 2.36 6.78 2.69
CA ILE A 48 1.18 7.59 2.40
C ILE A 48 0.97 8.64 3.48
N VAL A 49 0.78 9.87 3.04
CA VAL A 49 0.48 11.00 3.93
C VAL A 49 -0.94 11.45 3.63
N SER A 50 -1.81 11.39 4.62
CA SER A 50 -3.21 11.73 4.43
C SER A 50 -3.80 12.37 5.68
N SER A 51 -4.63 13.38 5.50
CA SER A 51 -5.36 14.00 6.60
C SER A 51 -6.33 13.02 7.27
N ARG A 52 -6.68 11.94 6.58
CA ARG A 52 -7.53 10.90 7.15
C ARG A 52 -6.88 10.21 8.34
N PHE A 53 -5.56 10.33 8.47
CA PHE A 53 -4.83 9.70 9.58
C PHE A 53 -4.72 10.59 10.81
N GLU A 54 -5.16 11.84 10.74
CA GLU A 54 -5.08 12.75 11.88
C GLU A 54 -5.86 12.18 13.06
N GLY A 55 -5.22 12.16 14.22
CA GLY A 55 -5.84 11.67 15.43
C GLY A 55 -6.00 10.17 15.54
N LEU A 56 -5.57 9.40 14.53
CA LEU A 56 -5.70 7.95 14.55
C LEU A 56 -4.43 7.28 15.02
N LYS A 57 -4.61 6.20 15.79
CA LYS A 57 -3.51 5.31 16.16
C LYS A 57 -3.03 4.55 14.92
N LEU A 58 -1.80 4.07 14.95
CA LEU A 58 -1.21 3.37 13.81
C LEU A 58 -2.04 2.18 13.35
N VAL A 59 -2.59 1.41 14.29
CA VAL A 59 -3.39 0.25 13.93
C VAL A 59 -4.63 0.64 13.12
N MET A 60 -5.23 1.78 13.43
CA MET A 60 -6.39 2.26 12.70
C MET A 60 -6.02 2.78 11.32
N ARG A 61 -4.85 3.41 11.20
CA ARG A 61 -4.34 3.88 9.91
C ARG A 61 -4.11 2.70 8.99
N HIS A 62 -3.48 1.64 9.50
CA HIS A 62 -3.24 0.43 8.72
C HIS A 62 -4.56 -0.20 8.28
N ARG A 63 -5.56 -0.19 9.17
CA ARG A 63 -6.86 -0.74 8.81
C ARG A 63 -7.50 0.03 7.67
N LEU A 64 -7.41 1.36 7.68
CA LEU A 64 -7.95 2.16 6.59
C LEU A 64 -7.31 1.81 5.26
N VAL A 65 -5.99 1.63 5.25
CA VAL A 65 -5.29 1.27 4.03
C VAL A 65 -5.67 -0.13 3.57
N TYR A 66 -5.67 -1.11 4.49
CA TYR A 66 -6.04 -2.48 4.13
C TYR A 66 -7.46 -2.57 3.62
N ASP A 67 -8.40 -1.87 4.27
CA ASP A 67 -9.79 -1.87 3.83
C ASP A 67 -9.92 -1.30 2.42
N ALA A 68 -9.16 -0.25 2.12
CA ALA A 68 -9.21 0.36 0.80
C ALA A 68 -8.73 -0.59 -0.30
N VAL A 69 -7.71 -1.40 -0.01
CA VAL A 69 -7.11 -2.28 -1.03
C VAL A 69 -7.51 -3.74 -0.85
N HIS A 70 -8.54 -3.99 -0.07
CA HIS A 70 -9.00 -5.33 0.30
C HIS A 70 -9.16 -6.27 -0.90
N ASP A 71 -9.74 -5.77 -1.99
CA ASP A 71 -9.99 -6.62 -3.16
C ASP A 71 -8.69 -7.11 -3.79
N LEU A 72 -7.66 -6.26 -3.83
CA LEU A 72 -6.38 -6.65 -4.40
C LEU A 72 -5.70 -7.72 -3.57
N ILE A 73 -5.82 -7.62 -2.24
CA ILE A 73 -5.23 -8.60 -1.35
C ILE A 73 -5.96 -9.93 -1.45
N ASN A 74 -7.30 -9.88 -1.47
CA ASN A 74 -8.11 -11.10 -1.55
C ASN A 74 -7.91 -11.87 -2.85
N LYS A 75 -7.61 -11.16 -3.94
CA LYS A 75 -7.37 -11.80 -5.23
C LYS A 75 -5.92 -12.26 -5.38
N ALA A 76 -5.14 -12.15 -4.31
CA ALA A 76 -3.73 -12.52 -4.29
C ALA A 76 -2.89 -11.73 -5.28
N GLU A 77 -3.36 -10.55 -5.69
CA GLU A 77 -2.57 -9.68 -6.56
C GLU A 77 -1.49 -8.97 -5.78
N ILE A 78 -1.73 -8.77 -4.47
CA ILE A 78 -0.71 -8.23 -3.55
C ILE A 78 -0.50 -9.27 -2.47
N HIS A 79 0.71 -9.81 -2.39
CA HIS A 79 1.04 -10.86 -1.44
C HIS A 79 1.36 -10.29 -0.06
N ALA A 80 2.09 -9.18 -0.04
CA ALA A 80 2.45 -8.52 1.21
C ALA A 80 2.47 -7.02 1.00
N LEU A 81 2.04 -6.29 2.01
CA LEU A 81 1.95 -4.84 1.94
C LEU A 81 2.48 -4.24 3.24
N ALA A 82 3.59 -3.52 3.15
CA ALA A 82 4.12 -2.75 4.26
C ALA A 82 3.58 -1.32 4.15
N ILE A 83 3.13 -0.77 5.26
CA ILE A 83 2.45 0.52 5.26
C ILE A 83 3.17 1.49 6.20
N ASN A 84 3.50 2.65 5.69
CA ASN A 84 3.98 3.78 6.48
C ASN A 84 2.95 4.90 6.31
N ALA A 85 2.05 5.01 7.28
CA ALA A 85 0.92 5.94 7.23
C ALA A 85 1.17 7.12 8.16
N VAL A 86 1.22 8.32 7.59
CA VAL A 86 1.62 9.53 8.30
C VAL A 86 0.53 10.58 8.15
N ALA A 87 0.21 11.26 9.24
CA ALA A 87 -0.68 12.41 9.19
C ALA A 87 0.13 13.66 8.84
N PRO A 88 -0.44 14.61 8.10
CA PRO A 88 0.30 15.83 7.72
C PRO A 88 0.91 16.57 8.89
N SER A 89 0.23 16.61 10.04
CA SER A 89 0.75 17.31 11.21
C SER A 89 2.04 16.68 11.74
N GLU A 90 2.29 15.43 11.41
CA GLU A 90 3.48 14.71 11.87
C GLU A 90 4.71 15.03 11.05
N LEU A 91 4.55 15.74 9.96
CA LEU A 91 5.66 16.13 9.10
C LEU A 91 6.30 17.46 9.49
N SER A 92 5.64 18.21 10.32
CA SER A 92 6.16 19.54 10.74
C SER A 92 7.12 19.46 11.90
#